data_08bf08c3c6d22bd329e091efa4cad942
#
_entry.id   08bf08c3c6d22bd329e091efa4cad942
#
_cell.length_a   1.000
_cell.length_b   1.000
_cell.length_c   1.000
_cell.angle_alpha   90.00
_cell.angle_beta   90.00
_cell.angle_gamma   90.00
#
_symmetry.space_group_name_H-M   'P 1'
#
loop_
_entity.id
_entity.type
_entity.pdbx_description
1 polymer ?
#
loop_
_entity_poly.entity_id
_entity_poly.type
_entity_poly.pdbx_seq_one_letter_code
_entity_poly.pdbx_strand_id
1 'polypeptide(L)'
;MKSFVVYQSRHGNTEKVARAIAAGLERGGEVTVFSTANAPVVVPDDIALFVVGGPTEAHGMTGPLADYLDRLSGMSAQLVASFDTRLRWPRFISGSAAEGIARKLKVAGANEVAEPMSFFVSGKNPVLEPGELERAEAWGASLVETRERETTHANR
;
A
#
# COMPACT_ATOMS: atom_id res chain seq x y z
N MET A 1 -10.98 11.43 8.46
CA MET A 1 -9.74 11.64 7.66
C MET A 1 -9.99 11.30 6.21
N LYS A 2 -9.13 11.74 5.30
CA LYS A 2 -9.16 11.29 3.89
C LYS A 2 -7.95 10.42 3.62
N SER A 3 -8.14 9.31 2.94
CA SER A 3 -7.06 8.38 2.60
C SER A 3 -7.11 8.00 1.13
N PHE A 4 -5.95 7.79 0.53
CA PHE A 4 -5.81 7.22 -0.81
C PHE A 4 -5.22 5.81 -0.72
N VAL A 5 -5.78 4.89 -1.49
CA VAL A 5 -5.20 3.57 -1.74
C VAL A 5 -4.92 3.46 -3.23
N VAL A 6 -3.66 3.31 -3.58
CA VAL A 6 -3.21 3.21 -4.97
C VAL A 6 -2.64 1.83 -5.22
N TYR A 7 -3.07 1.18 -6.28
CA TYR A 7 -2.60 -0.16 -6.63
C TYR A 7 -2.22 -0.28 -8.11
N GLN A 8 -1.26 -1.15 -8.36
CA GLN A 8 -1.02 -1.72 -9.68
C GLN A 8 -1.39 -3.21 -9.62
N SER A 9 -2.14 -3.70 -10.57
CA SER A 9 -2.59 -5.10 -10.61
C SER A 9 -2.50 -5.65 -12.02
N ARG A 10 -2.09 -6.92 -12.15
CA ARG A 10 -2.07 -7.64 -13.43
C ARG A 10 -3.17 -8.67 -13.55
N HIS A 11 -3.44 -9.40 -12.47
CA HIS A 11 -4.38 -10.54 -12.45
C HIS A 11 -5.59 -10.30 -11.54
N GLY A 12 -5.72 -9.10 -10.97
CA GLY A 12 -6.83 -8.71 -10.11
C GLY A 12 -6.61 -9.00 -8.62
N ASN A 13 -5.60 -9.73 -8.21
CA ASN A 13 -5.36 -10.06 -6.80
C ASN A 13 -4.99 -8.82 -5.97
N THR A 14 -4.08 -8.00 -6.47
CA THR A 14 -3.68 -6.76 -5.79
C THR A 14 -4.83 -5.77 -5.69
N GLU A 15 -5.69 -5.68 -6.71
CA GLU A 15 -6.90 -4.86 -6.65
C GLU A 15 -7.84 -5.32 -5.54
N LYS A 16 -8.09 -6.62 -5.42
CA LYS A 16 -8.93 -7.18 -4.34
C LYS A 16 -8.37 -6.83 -2.96
N VAL A 17 -7.07 -6.97 -2.78
CA VAL A 17 -6.38 -6.58 -1.54
C VAL A 17 -6.51 -5.08 -1.28
N ALA A 18 -6.28 -4.24 -2.28
CA ALA A 18 -6.42 -2.80 -2.15
C ALA A 18 -7.83 -2.38 -1.70
N ARG A 19 -8.86 -3.00 -2.27
CA ARG A 19 -10.26 -2.73 -1.88
C ARG A 19 -10.58 -3.21 -0.48
N ALA A 20 -10.03 -4.34 -0.06
CA ALA A 20 -10.17 -4.83 1.33
C ALA A 20 -9.47 -3.91 2.33
N ILE A 21 -8.27 -3.44 2.02
CA ILE A 21 -7.57 -2.43 2.83
C ILE A 21 -8.41 -1.16 2.95
N ALA A 22 -8.97 -0.69 1.84
CA ALA A 22 -9.84 0.49 1.82
C ALA A 22 -11.06 0.31 2.73
N ALA A 23 -11.71 -0.85 2.72
CA ALA A 23 -12.83 -1.15 3.60
C ALA A 23 -12.43 -1.02 5.08
N GLY A 24 -11.24 -1.47 5.46
CA GLY A 24 -10.70 -1.28 6.81
C GLY A 24 -10.43 0.19 7.15
N LEU A 25 -9.88 0.94 6.19
CA LEU A 25 -9.59 2.37 6.34
C LEU A 25 -10.83 3.25 6.47
N GLU A 26 -11.98 2.83 5.92
CA GLU A 26 -13.26 3.56 6.00
C GLU A 26 -13.71 3.80 7.44
N ARG A 27 -13.21 3.03 8.40
CA ARG A 27 -13.43 3.30 9.83
C ARG A 27 -12.88 4.66 10.27
N GLY A 28 -11.87 5.17 9.59
CA GLY A 28 -11.25 6.46 9.87
C GLY A 28 -11.78 7.62 9.02
N GLY A 29 -12.62 7.35 8.04
CA GLY A 29 -13.21 8.36 7.18
C GLY A 29 -13.25 7.99 5.69
N GLU A 30 -13.18 8.99 4.83
CA GLU A 30 -13.29 8.84 3.38
C GLU A 30 -12.05 8.17 2.78
N VAL A 31 -12.28 7.19 1.92
CA VAL A 31 -11.21 6.48 1.19
C VAL A 31 -11.48 6.49 -0.29
N THR A 32 -10.49 6.85 -1.09
CA THR A 32 -10.54 6.72 -2.55
C THR A 32 -9.51 5.70 -3.01
N VAL A 33 -9.95 4.76 -3.85
CA VAL A 33 -9.11 3.72 -4.42
C VAL A 33 -8.83 4.04 -5.88
N PHE A 34 -7.55 4.00 -6.26
CA PHE A 34 -7.10 4.25 -7.64
C PHE A 34 -6.19 3.13 -8.13
N SER A 35 -6.32 2.78 -9.41
CA SER A 35 -5.20 2.12 -10.09
C SER A 35 -4.08 3.15 -10.38
N THR A 36 -2.86 2.70 -10.58
CA THR A 36 -1.74 3.60 -10.95
C THR A 36 -2.00 4.36 -12.25
N ALA A 37 -2.82 3.80 -13.15
CA ALA A 37 -3.19 4.47 -14.40
C ALA A 37 -4.09 5.70 -14.19
N ASN A 38 -4.87 5.74 -13.11
CA ASN A 38 -5.86 6.79 -12.82
C ASN A 38 -5.51 7.62 -11.58
N ALA A 39 -4.50 7.21 -10.82
CA ALA A 39 -4.12 7.88 -9.59
C ALA A 39 -3.48 9.25 -9.86
N PRO A 40 -3.73 10.25 -9.00
CA PRO A 40 -3.04 11.52 -9.11
C PRO A 40 -1.55 11.35 -8.81
N VAL A 41 -0.70 12.09 -9.51
CA VAL A 41 0.76 12.13 -9.28
C VAL A 41 1.16 13.24 -8.31
N VAL A 42 0.27 14.18 -8.04
CA VAL A 42 0.41 15.18 -6.99
C VAL A 42 -0.57 14.81 -5.87
N VAL A 43 -0.05 14.44 -4.71
CA VAL A 43 -0.89 14.08 -3.57
C VAL A 43 -1.32 15.35 -2.85
N PRO A 44 -2.65 15.57 -2.69
CA PRO A 44 -3.15 16.74 -1.98
C PRO A 44 -2.73 16.76 -0.51
N ASP A 45 -2.52 17.96 0.04
CA ASP A 45 -2.07 18.16 1.43
C ASP A 45 -3.09 17.66 2.48
N ASP A 46 -4.36 17.53 2.10
CA ASP A 46 -5.43 17.06 3.00
C ASP A 46 -5.56 15.54 3.07
N ILE A 47 -4.71 14.81 2.35
CA ILE A 47 -4.64 13.34 2.45
C ILE A 47 -3.89 12.94 3.70
N ALA A 48 -4.61 12.36 4.65
CA ALA A 48 -4.07 11.96 5.95
C ALA A 48 -3.23 10.69 5.89
N LEU A 49 -3.53 9.77 4.95
CA LEU A 49 -2.79 8.52 4.77
C LEU A 49 -2.80 8.12 3.29
N PHE A 50 -1.62 7.80 2.78
CA PHE A 50 -1.40 7.33 1.42
C PHE A 50 -0.88 5.89 1.44
N VAL A 51 -1.69 4.95 0.95
CA VAL A 51 -1.34 3.53 0.91
C VAL A 51 -1.11 3.12 -0.54
N VAL A 52 -0.02 2.43 -0.82
CA VAL A 52 0.29 2.01 -2.18
C VAL A 52 0.82 0.58 -2.22
N GLY A 53 0.39 -0.16 -3.22
CA GLY A 53 0.82 -1.54 -3.39
C GLY A 53 0.78 -2.06 -4.81
N GLY A 54 1.40 -3.21 -4.99
CA GLY A 54 1.47 -3.90 -6.26
C GLY A 54 1.94 -5.34 -6.12
N PRO A 55 1.90 -6.11 -7.21
CA PRO A 55 2.41 -7.47 -7.20
C PRO A 55 3.94 -7.47 -7.15
N THR A 56 4.51 -8.48 -6.47
CA THR A 56 5.94 -8.78 -6.56
C THR A 56 6.19 -9.62 -7.79
N GLU A 57 6.99 -9.09 -8.71
CA GLU A 57 7.43 -9.77 -9.92
C GLU A 57 8.94 -9.58 -10.09
N ALA A 58 9.62 -10.61 -10.58
CA ALA A 58 11.08 -10.56 -10.82
C ALA A 58 11.85 -9.93 -9.64
N HIS A 59 11.55 -10.36 -8.43
CA HIS A 59 12.14 -9.94 -7.16
C HIS A 59 11.81 -8.52 -6.66
N GLY A 60 10.86 -7.83 -7.29
CA GLY A 60 10.51 -6.47 -6.89
C GLY A 60 9.19 -5.98 -7.46
N MET A 61 9.03 -4.67 -7.48
CA MET A 61 7.87 -4.05 -8.07
C MET A 61 7.92 -4.06 -9.60
N THR A 62 6.76 -3.98 -10.23
CA THR A 62 6.65 -3.88 -11.68
C THR A 62 7.13 -2.53 -12.20
N GLY A 63 7.49 -2.47 -13.50
CA GLY A 63 7.86 -1.22 -14.16
C GLY A 63 6.79 -0.13 -14.05
N PRO A 64 5.52 -0.40 -14.37
CA PRO A 64 4.44 0.60 -14.24
C PRO A 64 4.30 1.18 -12.83
N LEU A 65 4.48 0.37 -11.80
CA LEU A 65 4.44 0.85 -10.41
C LEU A 65 5.65 1.73 -10.09
N ALA A 66 6.84 1.32 -10.49
CA ALA A 66 8.06 2.12 -10.32
C ALA A 66 7.96 3.47 -11.03
N ASP A 67 7.46 3.49 -12.26
CA ASP A 67 7.25 4.71 -13.03
C ASP A 67 6.25 5.66 -12.36
N TYR A 68 5.17 5.12 -11.80
CA TYR A 68 4.21 5.92 -11.03
C TYR A 68 4.86 6.56 -9.80
N LEU A 69 5.60 5.78 -9.02
CA LEU A 69 6.27 6.27 -7.81
C LEU A 69 7.32 7.34 -8.13
N ASP A 70 8.03 7.22 -9.25
CA ASP A 70 9.03 8.20 -9.70
C ASP A 70 8.40 9.54 -10.11
N ARG A 71 7.11 9.55 -10.46
CA ARG A 71 6.35 10.77 -10.81
C ARG A 71 5.64 11.43 -9.64
N LEU A 72 5.57 10.76 -8.49
CA LEU A 72 4.89 11.27 -7.31
C LEU A 72 5.55 12.55 -6.78
N SER A 73 4.71 13.52 -6.39
CA SER A 73 5.09 14.70 -5.63
C SER A 73 4.11 14.94 -4.49
N GLY A 74 4.45 15.82 -3.55
CA GLY A 74 3.65 16.03 -2.34
C GLY A 74 3.87 14.97 -1.26
N MET A 75 5.01 14.25 -1.33
CA MET A 75 5.31 13.17 -0.39
C MET A 75 6.05 13.63 0.87
N SER A 76 6.53 14.86 0.94
CA SER A 76 7.26 15.35 2.11
C SER A 76 6.38 15.33 3.37
N ALA A 77 6.82 14.59 4.37
CA ALA A 77 6.10 14.36 5.62
C ALA A 77 4.74 13.62 5.46
N GLN A 78 4.38 13.15 4.26
CA GLN A 78 3.18 12.36 4.04
C GLN A 78 3.25 11.05 4.82
N LEU A 79 2.19 10.73 5.57
CA LEU A 79 2.08 9.41 6.22
C LEU A 79 1.72 8.35 5.16
N VAL A 80 2.52 7.28 5.12
CA VAL A 80 2.40 6.25 4.08
C VAL A 80 2.45 4.84 4.66
N ALA A 81 1.86 3.91 3.91
CA ALA A 81 2.04 2.47 4.13
C ALA A 81 2.16 1.76 2.77
N SER A 82 2.84 0.66 2.73
CA SER A 82 3.07 -0.12 1.52
C SER A 82 2.66 -1.57 1.68
N PHE A 83 2.16 -2.17 0.60
CA PHE A 83 1.80 -3.59 0.57
C PHE A 83 2.18 -4.23 -0.76
N ASP A 84 2.24 -5.55 -0.78
CA ASP A 84 2.37 -6.32 -2.00
C ASP A 84 1.48 -7.58 -1.97
N THR A 85 1.33 -8.18 -3.13
CA THR A 85 0.89 -9.56 -3.29
C THR A 85 2.06 -10.36 -3.80
N ARG A 86 2.32 -11.52 -3.21
CA ARG A 86 3.47 -12.37 -3.58
C ARG A 86 3.24 -13.83 -3.20
N LEU A 87 4.06 -14.70 -3.78
CA LEU A 87 4.13 -16.08 -3.35
C LEU A 87 4.71 -16.16 -1.93
N ARG A 88 4.29 -17.16 -1.16
CA ARG A 88 4.76 -17.41 0.21
C ARG A 88 6.17 -18.03 0.21
N TRP A 89 7.11 -17.32 -0.33
CA TRP A 89 8.52 -17.66 -0.29
C TRP A 89 9.27 -16.64 0.58
N PRO A 90 10.40 -17.01 1.20
CA PRO A 90 11.23 -16.05 1.93
C PRO A 90 11.56 -14.84 1.05
N ARG A 91 11.53 -13.64 1.63
CA ARG A 91 11.76 -12.39 0.90
C ARG A 91 13.12 -12.33 0.20
N PHE A 92 14.15 -12.94 0.78
CA PHE A 92 15.47 -13.00 0.14
C PHE A 92 15.51 -13.85 -1.13
N ILE A 93 14.50 -14.71 -1.35
CA ILE A 93 14.34 -15.51 -2.57
C ILE A 93 13.37 -14.81 -3.55
N SER A 94 12.19 -14.42 -3.08
CA SER A 94 11.15 -13.85 -3.93
C SER A 94 11.28 -12.36 -4.16
N GLY A 95 11.99 -11.65 -3.28
CA GLY A 95 11.92 -10.21 -3.19
C GLY A 95 10.61 -9.73 -2.58
N SER A 96 10.43 -8.43 -2.49
CA SER A 96 9.20 -7.79 -2.02
C SER A 96 9.00 -6.44 -2.69
N ALA A 97 7.90 -6.31 -3.43
CA ALA A 97 7.50 -5.03 -4.00
C ALA A 97 7.20 -4.01 -2.88
N ALA A 98 6.55 -4.43 -1.79
CA ALA A 98 6.25 -3.56 -0.65
C ALA A 98 7.49 -2.90 -0.05
N GLU A 99 8.59 -3.64 0.10
CA GLU A 99 9.85 -3.08 0.59
C GLU A 99 10.47 -2.07 -0.38
N GLY A 100 10.40 -2.35 -1.68
CA GLY A 100 10.86 -1.42 -2.71
C GLY A 100 10.04 -0.13 -2.75
N ILE A 101 8.72 -0.24 -2.61
CA ILE A 101 7.81 0.91 -2.50
C ILE A 101 8.18 1.76 -1.28
N ALA A 102 8.32 1.14 -0.12
CA ALA A 102 8.68 1.83 1.11
C ALA A 102 9.98 2.62 0.99
N ARG A 103 11.01 2.03 0.36
CA ARG A 103 12.29 2.72 0.11
C ARG A 103 12.12 3.95 -0.79
N LYS A 104 11.36 3.84 -1.88
CA LYS A 104 11.11 4.97 -2.80
C LYS A 104 10.34 6.09 -2.11
N LEU A 105 9.32 5.77 -1.33
CA LEU A 105 8.53 6.76 -0.59
C LEU A 105 9.38 7.46 0.48
N LYS A 106 10.23 6.73 1.19
CA LYS A 106 11.15 7.30 2.17
C LYS A 106 12.14 8.28 1.55
N VAL A 107 12.72 7.94 0.38
CA VAL A 107 13.59 8.85 -0.37
C VAL A 107 12.84 10.12 -0.79
N ALA A 108 11.56 10.03 -1.10
CA ALA A 108 10.70 11.17 -1.42
C ALA A 108 10.29 12.02 -0.18
N GLY A 109 10.70 11.62 1.02
CA GLY A 109 10.45 12.36 2.26
C GLY A 109 9.20 11.92 3.04
N ALA A 110 8.57 10.83 2.66
CA ALA A 110 7.40 10.30 3.36
C ALA A 110 7.76 9.63 4.69
N ASN A 111 6.79 9.58 5.59
CA ASN A 111 6.89 8.92 6.89
C ASN A 111 6.08 7.62 6.88
N GLU A 112 6.76 6.50 7.03
CA GLU A 112 6.13 5.18 7.09
C GLU A 112 5.44 4.97 8.44
N VAL A 113 4.14 4.61 8.43
CA VAL A 113 3.37 4.36 9.67
C VAL A 113 3.28 2.90 10.05
N ALA A 114 3.65 2.00 9.16
CA ALA A 114 3.65 0.55 9.40
C ALA A 114 4.70 -0.11 8.51
N GLU A 115 5.24 -1.23 8.97
CA GLU A 115 6.13 -2.05 8.14
C GLU A 115 5.45 -2.50 6.84
N PRO A 116 6.22 -2.68 5.76
CA PRO A 116 5.69 -3.22 4.50
C PRO A 116 4.96 -4.54 4.71
N MET A 117 3.72 -4.65 4.20
CA MET A 117 2.86 -5.80 4.41
C MET A 117 2.73 -6.63 3.14
N SER A 118 2.84 -7.95 3.28
CA SER A 118 2.62 -8.89 2.19
C SER A 118 1.33 -9.68 2.35
N PHE A 119 0.62 -9.85 1.24
CA PHE A 119 -0.55 -10.72 1.12
C PHE A 119 -0.25 -11.83 0.12
N PHE A 120 -0.59 -13.06 0.46
CA PHE A 120 -0.07 -14.23 -0.24
C PHE A 120 -1.01 -14.75 -1.30
N VAL A 121 -0.43 -15.10 -2.44
CA VAL A 121 -1.07 -15.80 -3.55
C VAL A 121 -0.42 -17.16 -3.75
N SER A 122 -1.14 -18.08 -4.34
CA SER A 122 -0.65 -19.45 -4.62
C SER A 122 -1.18 -19.97 -5.94
N GLY A 123 -0.50 -20.98 -6.47
CA GLY A 123 -0.88 -21.69 -7.69
C GLY A 123 -0.20 -21.15 -8.95
N LYS A 124 -0.35 -21.93 -10.04
CA LYS A 124 0.20 -21.60 -11.36
C LYS A 124 -0.52 -20.39 -11.98
N ASN A 125 -1.84 -20.29 -11.79
CA ASN A 125 -2.64 -19.11 -12.04
C ASN A 125 -2.93 -18.50 -10.67
N PRO A 126 -2.12 -17.56 -10.17
CA PRO A 126 -2.15 -17.17 -8.76
C PRO A 126 -3.51 -16.64 -8.32
N VAL A 127 -4.00 -17.15 -7.20
CA VAL A 127 -5.17 -16.65 -6.48
C VAL A 127 -4.79 -16.37 -5.04
N LEU A 128 -5.49 -15.43 -4.41
CA LEU A 128 -5.27 -15.14 -3.00
C LEU A 128 -5.51 -16.38 -2.14
N GLU A 129 -4.62 -16.62 -1.18
CA GLU A 129 -4.81 -17.66 -0.19
C GLU A 129 -6.03 -17.36 0.68
N PRO A 130 -6.70 -18.41 1.24
CA PRO A 130 -7.83 -18.21 2.15
C PRO A 130 -7.46 -17.30 3.34
N GLY A 131 -8.36 -16.37 3.68
CA GLY A 131 -8.18 -15.45 4.80
C GLY A 131 -7.40 -14.17 4.49
N GLU A 132 -6.82 -14.04 3.31
CA GLU A 132 -5.99 -12.87 2.96
C GLU A 132 -6.82 -11.58 2.81
N LEU A 133 -8.05 -11.63 2.32
CA LEU A 133 -8.91 -10.44 2.23
C LEU A 133 -9.33 -9.94 3.61
N GLU A 134 -9.67 -10.84 4.52
CA GLU A 134 -9.99 -10.50 5.91
C GLU A 134 -8.77 -9.91 6.62
N ARG A 135 -7.58 -10.46 6.35
CA ARG A 135 -6.32 -9.94 6.89
C ARG A 135 -5.99 -8.57 6.34
N ALA A 136 -6.30 -8.32 5.07
CA ALA A 136 -6.10 -7.02 4.43
C ALA A 136 -7.03 -5.95 5.02
N GLU A 137 -8.31 -6.27 5.23
CA GLU A 137 -9.25 -5.37 5.90
C GLU A 137 -8.82 -5.06 7.33
N ALA A 138 -8.42 -6.07 8.10
CA ALA A 138 -7.90 -5.89 9.45
C ALA A 138 -6.65 -5.00 9.48
N TRP A 139 -5.75 -5.16 8.53
CA TRP A 139 -4.58 -4.30 8.41
C TRP A 139 -4.96 -2.85 8.09
N GLY A 140 -5.89 -2.63 7.16
CA GLY A 140 -6.43 -1.30 6.88
C GLY A 140 -7.01 -0.62 8.14
N ALA A 141 -7.78 -1.35 8.95
CA ALA A 141 -8.31 -0.85 10.21
C ALA A 141 -7.18 -0.51 11.21
N SER A 142 -6.14 -1.33 11.29
CA SER A 142 -4.98 -1.07 12.17
C SER A 142 -4.20 0.18 11.79
N LEU A 143 -4.14 0.52 10.49
CA LEU A 143 -3.49 1.75 10.02
C LEU A 143 -4.20 3.01 10.53
N VAL A 144 -5.53 2.98 10.68
CA VAL A 144 -6.29 4.09 11.28
C VAL A 144 -5.84 4.32 12.72
N GLU A 145 -5.77 3.27 13.52
CA GLU A 145 -5.34 3.35 14.93
C GLU A 145 -3.90 3.83 15.08
N THR A 146 -3.01 3.36 14.21
CA THR A 146 -1.60 3.78 14.23
C THR A 146 -1.46 5.25 13.89
N ARG A 147 -2.16 5.72 12.86
CA ARG A 147 -2.17 7.13 12.45
C ARG A 147 -2.68 8.03 13.57
N GLU A 148 -3.74 7.63 14.27
CA GLU A 148 -4.30 8.40 15.39
C GLU A 148 -3.30 8.55 16.54
N ARG A 149 -2.56 7.49 16.86
CA ARG A 149 -1.50 7.52 17.88
C ARG A 149 -0.37 8.47 17.50
N GLU A 150 0.07 8.45 16.26
CA GLU A 150 1.14 9.34 15.77
C GLU A 150 0.73 10.83 15.85
N THR A 151 -0.49 11.14 15.45
CA THR A 151 -1.03 12.50 15.52
C THR A 151 -1.11 12.99 16.96
N THR A 152 -1.47 12.12 17.90
CA THR A 152 -1.55 12.46 19.33
C THR A 152 -0.17 12.76 19.94
N HIS A 153 0.86 12.04 19.49
CA HIS A 153 2.24 12.28 19.96
C HIS A 153 2.87 13.54 19.36
N ALA A 154 2.54 13.89 18.12
CA ALA A 154 3.04 15.10 17.46
C ALA A 154 2.46 16.40 18.05
N ASN A 155 1.31 16.32 18.73
CA ASN A 155 0.63 17.46 19.36
C ASN A 155 0.97 17.65 20.84
N ARG A 156 1.92 16.91 21.38
CA ARG A 156 2.44 17.05 22.75
C ARG A 156 3.84 17.65 22.77
#